data_ee792251f7a422949215684d0132abb5
#
_entry.id   ee792251f7a422949215684d0132abb5
#
_cell.length_a   1.000
_cell.length_b   1.000
_cell.length_c   1.000
_cell.angle_alpha   90.00
_cell.angle_beta   90.00
_cell.angle_gamma   90.00
#
_symmetry.space_group_name_H-M   'P 1'
#
loop_
_entity.id
_entity.type
_entity.pdbx_description
1 polymer ?
#
loop_
_entity_poly.entity_id
_entity_poly.type
_entity_poly.pdbx_seq_one_letter_code
_entity_poly.pdbx_strand_id
1 'polypeptide(L)'
;DLKKSDLANYVSHRKVVIELLQKSIERLEDGKYAREDMIHQLIMPMRKESSEVFLDSCNLWLIDERLAFHNYLASDKTLNSMPITGNDSAKEPDLLTLRVFDNPLLVNDQTSFPLASITVIEIKRPMRNDMREGEDKDPIDQALSYLERIREGKVTTKSGRPIPGNNDI
;
A
#
# COMPACT_ATOMS: atom_id res chain seq x y z
N ASP A 1 31.34 -3.24 16.53
CA ASP A 1 30.72 -2.07 15.91
C ASP A 1 29.32 -2.40 15.33
N LEU A 2 28.35 -2.61 16.23
CA LEU A 2 26.96 -2.98 15.90
C LEU A 2 26.36 -2.07 14.82
N LYS A 3 26.48 -0.76 14.94
CA LYS A 3 25.92 0.21 13.96
C LYS A 3 26.45 0.04 12.55
N LYS A 4 27.72 -0.34 12.37
CA LYS A 4 28.29 -0.60 11.03
C LYS A 4 27.76 -1.90 10.47
N SER A 5 27.57 -2.92 11.32
CA SER A 5 26.98 -4.19 10.94
C SER A 5 25.51 -4.00 10.51
N ASP A 6 24.74 -3.25 11.28
CA ASP A 6 23.33 -2.98 10.97
C ASP A 6 23.18 -2.22 9.66
N LEU A 7 24.02 -1.21 9.42
CA LEU A 7 24.03 -0.49 8.15
C LEU A 7 24.41 -1.40 6.97
N ALA A 8 25.42 -2.25 7.15
CA ALA A 8 25.81 -3.19 6.11
C ALA A 8 24.70 -4.19 5.77
N ASN A 9 24.03 -4.72 6.79
CA ASN A 9 22.89 -5.61 6.63
C ASN A 9 21.73 -4.92 5.91
N TYR A 10 21.40 -3.69 6.29
CA TYR A 10 20.36 -2.88 5.65
C TYR A 10 20.64 -2.65 4.17
N VAL A 11 21.87 -2.23 3.83
CA VAL A 11 22.27 -2.01 2.43
C VAL A 11 22.26 -3.30 1.64
N SER A 12 22.76 -4.39 2.22
CA SER A 12 22.80 -5.72 1.57
C SER A 12 21.39 -6.26 1.31
N HIS A 13 20.48 -6.11 2.28
CA HIS A 13 19.08 -6.50 2.13
C HIS A 13 18.43 -5.75 0.97
N ARG A 14 18.53 -4.41 0.93
CA ARG A 14 17.96 -3.61 -0.16
C ARG A 14 18.54 -3.97 -1.52
N LYS A 15 19.83 -4.23 -1.59
CA LYS A 15 20.47 -4.67 -2.83
C LYS A 15 19.86 -5.98 -3.34
N VAL A 16 19.72 -6.97 -2.48
CA VAL A 16 19.11 -8.27 -2.85
C VAL A 16 17.66 -8.09 -3.31
N VAL A 17 16.88 -7.28 -2.61
CA VAL A 17 15.49 -7.00 -2.98
C VAL A 17 15.39 -6.31 -4.35
N ILE A 18 16.27 -5.34 -4.64
CA ILE A 18 16.34 -4.69 -5.96
C ILE A 18 16.72 -5.70 -7.05
N GLU A 19 17.69 -6.55 -6.81
CA GLU A 19 18.11 -7.59 -7.77
C GLU A 19 16.98 -8.60 -8.04
N LEU A 20 16.21 -8.96 -7.01
CA LEU A 20 15.03 -9.81 -7.17
C LEU A 20 13.92 -9.11 -7.98
N LEU A 21 13.66 -7.83 -7.69
CA LEU A 21 12.70 -7.04 -8.46
C LEU A 21 13.12 -6.95 -9.93
N GLN A 22 14.38 -6.63 -10.20
CA GLN A 22 14.92 -6.56 -11.57
C GLN A 22 14.68 -7.86 -12.34
N LYS A 23 15.00 -9.00 -11.73
CA LYS A 23 14.74 -10.32 -12.33
C LYS A 23 13.25 -10.59 -12.52
N SER A 24 12.40 -10.14 -11.61
CA SER A 24 10.95 -10.34 -11.67
C SER A 24 10.26 -9.53 -12.78
N ILE A 25 10.85 -8.43 -13.21
CA ILE A 25 10.34 -7.61 -14.32
C ILE A 25 10.98 -7.94 -15.67
N GLU A 26 12.00 -8.77 -15.69
CA GLU A 26 12.59 -9.27 -16.92
C GLU A 26 11.67 -10.28 -17.62
N ARG A 27 11.80 -10.37 -18.93
CA ARG A 27 11.08 -11.33 -19.74
C ARG A 27 11.65 -12.72 -19.50
N LEU A 28 10.81 -13.67 -19.18
CA LEU A 28 11.19 -15.08 -19.01
C LEU A 28 11.58 -15.71 -20.37
N GLU A 29 12.26 -16.85 -20.34
CA GLU A 29 12.67 -17.59 -21.55
C GLU A 29 11.47 -17.98 -22.45
N ASP A 30 10.31 -18.20 -21.86
CA ASP A 30 9.05 -18.47 -22.59
C ASP A 30 8.38 -17.20 -23.18
N GLY A 31 9.03 -16.04 -23.05
CA GLY A 31 8.55 -14.78 -23.55
C GLY A 31 7.50 -14.08 -22.70
N LYS A 32 7.15 -14.65 -21.55
CA LYS A 32 6.18 -14.07 -20.60
C LYS A 32 6.89 -13.28 -19.51
N TYR A 33 6.13 -12.52 -18.76
CA TYR A 33 6.57 -11.83 -17.54
C TYR A 33 6.21 -12.66 -16.31
N ALA A 34 6.94 -12.45 -15.22
CA ALA A 34 6.59 -13.04 -13.94
C ALA A 34 5.17 -12.64 -13.53
N ARG A 35 4.56 -13.46 -12.67
CA ARG A 35 3.21 -13.19 -12.16
C ARG A 35 3.22 -11.99 -11.21
N GLU A 36 2.10 -11.28 -11.18
CA GLU A 36 1.90 -10.09 -10.32
C GLU A 36 2.14 -10.41 -8.83
N ASP A 37 1.71 -11.61 -8.39
CA ASP A 37 1.86 -12.08 -7.01
C ASP A 37 3.33 -12.18 -6.55
N MET A 38 4.27 -12.44 -7.46
CA MET A 38 5.70 -12.46 -7.12
C MET A 38 6.20 -11.08 -6.72
N ILE A 39 5.82 -10.05 -7.48
CA ILE A 39 6.18 -8.66 -7.18
C ILE A 39 5.46 -8.19 -5.92
N HIS A 40 4.17 -8.53 -5.78
CA HIS A 40 3.38 -8.20 -4.61
C HIS A 40 4.03 -8.76 -3.34
N GLN A 41 4.36 -10.06 -3.33
CA GLN A 41 5.01 -10.71 -2.18
C GLN A 41 6.40 -10.15 -1.87
N LEU A 42 7.12 -9.65 -2.88
CA LEU A 42 8.41 -8.98 -2.66
C LEU A 42 8.22 -7.65 -1.92
N ILE A 43 7.13 -6.94 -2.20
CA ILE A 43 6.81 -5.66 -1.54
C ILE A 43 6.25 -5.91 -0.14
N MET A 44 5.27 -6.80 -0.03
CA MET A 44 4.64 -7.18 1.22
C MET A 44 3.99 -8.56 1.11
N PRO A 45 4.07 -9.43 2.13
CA PRO A 45 3.34 -10.69 2.15
C PRO A 45 1.83 -10.48 1.97
N MET A 46 1.22 -11.26 1.07
CA MET A 46 -0.20 -11.19 0.76
C MET A 46 -1.06 -11.67 1.94
N ARG A 47 -2.30 -11.17 2.01
CA ARG A 47 -3.32 -11.49 3.02
C ARG A 47 -2.90 -11.17 4.45
N LYS A 48 -2.08 -10.13 4.60
CA LYS A 48 -1.54 -9.68 5.88
C LYS A 48 -1.88 -8.22 6.15
N GLU A 49 -1.86 -7.87 7.41
CA GLU A 49 -1.88 -6.48 7.85
C GLU A 49 -0.63 -6.14 8.68
N SER A 50 -0.40 -4.86 8.92
CA SER A 50 0.81 -4.35 9.58
C SER A 50 1.10 -4.94 10.96
N SER A 51 0.10 -5.48 11.65
CA SER A 51 0.28 -6.18 12.92
C SER A 51 0.77 -7.63 12.79
N GLU A 52 0.75 -8.19 11.58
CA GLU A 52 1.05 -9.59 11.28
C GLU A 52 2.38 -9.79 10.55
N VAL A 53 3.08 -8.71 10.19
CA VAL A 53 4.34 -8.76 9.42
C VAL A 53 5.48 -8.13 10.19
N PHE A 54 6.68 -8.68 9.98
CA PHE A 54 7.91 -8.08 10.47
C PHE A 54 8.38 -7.00 9.48
N LEU A 55 9.06 -5.98 10.00
CA LEU A 55 9.60 -4.88 9.19
C LEU A 55 10.51 -5.38 8.05
N ASP A 56 11.30 -6.41 8.29
CA ASP A 56 12.21 -7.00 7.29
C ASP A 56 11.48 -7.68 6.13
N SER A 57 10.20 -8.00 6.32
CA SER A 57 9.36 -8.61 5.27
C SER A 57 8.54 -7.58 4.49
N CYS A 58 8.69 -6.29 4.81
CA CYS A 58 7.91 -5.21 4.24
C CYS A 58 8.83 -4.25 3.47
N ASN A 59 8.77 -4.31 2.15
CA ASN A 59 9.62 -3.54 1.26
C ASN A 59 8.85 -2.39 0.56
N LEU A 60 7.97 -1.70 1.29
CA LEU A 60 7.20 -0.56 0.79
C LEU A 60 8.07 0.56 0.23
N TRP A 61 9.32 0.66 0.68
CA TRP A 61 10.32 1.61 0.19
C TRP A 61 10.61 1.46 -1.31
N LEU A 62 10.32 0.29 -1.91
CA LEU A 62 10.38 0.09 -3.36
C LEU A 62 9.41 0.99 -4.13
N ILE A 63 8.33 1.39 -3.50
CA ILE A 63 7.30 2.28 -4.05
C ILE A 63 7.56 3.70 -3.58
N ASP A 64 7.56 3.91 -2.26
CA ASP A 64 7.82 5.19 -1.62
C ASP A 64 8.25 4.97 -0.17
N GLU A 65 9.37 5.58 0.23
CA GLU A 65 9.90 5.54 1.62
C GLU A 65 8.87 6.05 2.64
N ARG A 66 8.00 6.99 2.24
CA ARG A 66 6.96 7.57 3.11
C ARG A 66 5.90 6.56 3.52
N LEU A 67 5.70 5.50 2.76
CA LEU A 67 4.75 4.43 3.08
C LEU A 67 5.14 3.63 4.33
N ALA A 68 6.41 3.70 4.76
CA ALA A 68 6.85 3.13 6.03
C ALA A 68 6.20 3.80 7.26
N PHE A 69 5.72 5.05 7.10
CA PHE A 69 5.07 5.82 8.15
C PHE A 69 3.55 5.69 8.09
N HIS A 70 3.03 4.50 8.32
CA HIS A 70 1.59 4.20 8.32
C HIS A 70 1.10 3.82 9.72
N ASN A 71 -0.18 4.09 9.97
CA ASN A 71 -0.88 3.65 11.19
C ASN A 71 -1.58 2.30 10.95
N TYR A 72 -1.93 2.03 9.69
CA TYR A 72 -2.49 0.77 9.24
C TYR A 72 -2.02 0.46 7.82
N LEU A 73 -1.77 -0.79 7.54
CA LEU A 73 -1.43 -1.31 6.22
C LEU A 73 -2.10 -2.67 6.07
N ALA A 74 -2.72 -2.88 4.94
CA ALA A 74 -3.29 -4.17 4.53
C ALA A 74 -2.79 -4.55 3.14
N SER A 75 -2.58 -5.83 2.92
CA SER A 75 -2.15 -6.44 1.68
C SER A 75 -3.11 -7.54 1.30
N ASP A 76 -3.72 -7.45 0.10
CA ASP A 76 -4.63 -8.47 -0.45
C ASP A 76 -5.72 -8.87 0.57
N LYS A 77 -6.40 -7.86 1.12
CA LYS A 77 -7.52 -8.03 2.06
C LYS A 77 -8.75 -7.29 1.55
N THR A 78 -9.91 -7.86 1.78
CA THR A 78 -11.20 -7.24 1.42
C THR A 78 -11.45 -5.97 2.23
N LEU A 79 -12.04 -4.95 1.63
CA LEU A 79 -12.38 -3.71 2.32
C LEU A 79 -13.25 -3.96 3.55
N ASN A 80 -14.23 -4.88 3.48
CA ASN A 80 -15.10 -5.21 4.62
C ASN A 80 -14.36 -5.94 5.77
N SER A 81 -13.18 -6.52 5.52
CA SER A 81 -12.37 -7.15 6.56
C SER A 81 -11.43 -6.18 7.28
N MET A 82 -11.22 -4.98 6.72
CA MET A 82 -10.33 -4.00 7.28
C MET A 82 -11.01 -3.22 8.40
N PRO A 83 -10.41 -3.14 9.59
CA PRO A 83 -11.03 -2.47 10.75
C PRO A 83 -11.15 -0.96 10.59
N ILE A 84 -10.48 -0.40 9.56
CA ILE A 84 -10.44 1.05 9.32
C ILE A 84 -11.51 1.55 8.35
N THR A 85 -12.14 0.65 7.60
CA THR A 85 -13.19 1.00 6.62
C THR A 85 -14.54 0.59 7.17
N GLY A 86 -15.51 1.43 7.19
CA GLY A 86 -16.89 1.06 7.50
C GLY A 86 -17.64 0.58 6.26
N ASN A 87 -17.01 -0.23 5.41
CA ASN A 87 -17.51 -0.61 4.10
C ASN A 87 -17.78 -2.11 3.99
N ASP A 88 -18.89 -2.50 3.38
CA ASP A 88 -19.30 -3.91 3.20
C ASP A 88 -18.75 -4.53 1.90
N SER A 89 -17.88 -3.83 1.18
CA SER A 89 -17.34 -4.30 -0.09
C SER A 89 -16.36 -5.46 0.10
N ALA A 90 -16.58 -6.52 -0.67
CA ALA A 90 -15.66 -7.66 -0.76
C ALA A 90 -14.52 -7.45 -1.76
N LYS A 91 -14.36 -6.23 -2.31
CA LYS A 91 -13.23 -5.92 -3.20
C LYS A 91 -11.92 -5.85 -2.40
N GLU A 92 -10.84 -6.30 -3.04
CA GLU A 92 -9.52 -6.46 -2.45
C GLU A 92 -8.50 -5.60 -3.21
N PRO A 93 -8.06 -4.45 -2.67
CA PRO A 93 -6.90 -3.76 -3.20
C PRO A 93 -5.61 -4.56 -2.92
N ASP A 94 -4.64 -4.50 -3.84
CA ASP A 94 -3.36 -5.15 -3.62
C ASP A 94 -2.69 -4.64 -2.35
N LEU A 95 -2.58 -3.31 -2.20
CA LEU A 95 -2.12 -2.68 -0.95
C LEU A 95 -2.99 -1.47 -0.60
N LEU A 96 -3.27 -1.30 0.69
CA LEU A 96 -3.92 -0.12 1.23
C LEU A 96 -3.19 0.34 2.49
N THR A 97 -2.84 1.63 2.54
CA THR A 97 -2.26 2.24 3.74
C THR A 97 -3.13 3.37 4.26
N LEU A 98 -3.21 3.49 5.59
CA LEU A 98 -3.76 4.66 6.28
C LEU A 98 -2.64 5.31 7.09
N ARG A 99 -2.44 6.59 6.89
CA ARG A 99 -1.61 7.44 7.72
C ARG A 99 -2.47 8.53 8.36
N VAL A 100 -2.44 8.60 9.67
CA VAL A 100 -3.08 9.68 10.45
C VAL A 100 -2.01 10.70 10.81
N PHE A 101 -2.30 11.97 10.56
CA PHE A 101 -1.38 13.05 10.90
C PHE A 101 -1.71 13.56 12.31
N ASP A 102 -0.69 13.64 13.15
CA ASP A 102 -0.83 14.35 14.42
C ASP A 102 -1.03 15.84 14.12
N ASN A 103 -1.97 16.45 14.83
CA ASN A 103 -2.26 17.88 14.69
C ASN A 103 -1.04 18.65 15.21
N PRO A 104 -0.25 19.34 14.37
CA PRO A 104 0.92 20.05 14.85
C PRO A 104 0.48 21.25 15.71
N LEU A 105 0.97 21.31 16.94
CA LEU A 105 0.66 22.35 17.93
C LEU A 105 1.02 23.79 17.50
N LEU A 106 1.70 23.96 16.36
CA LEU A 106 2.24 25.24 15.89
C LEU A 106 1.69 25.67 14.53
N VAL A 107 0.58 25.12 14.08
CA VAL A 107 -0.03 25.50 12.80
C VAL A 107 -1.07 26.59 13.03
N ASN A 108 -1.01 27.64 12.22
CA ASN A 108 -2.00 28.69 12.18
C ASN A 108 -3.38 28.12 11.83
N ASP A 109 -4.42 28.43 12.61
CA ASP A 109 -5.80 27.96 12.45
C ASP A 109 -6.44 28.24 11.07
N GLN A 110 -5.74 28.96 10.19
CA GLN A 110 -6.21 29.31 8.85
C GLN A 110 -5.83 28.28 7.76
N THR A 111 -5.03 27.27 8.08
CA THR A 111 -4.64 26.21 7.13
C THR A 111 -5.29 24.90 7.55
N SER A 112 -6.28 24.41 6.80
CA SER A 112 -6.80 23.07 6.96
C SER A 112 -5.79 22.08 6.37
N PHE A 113 -5.11 21.31 7.23
CA PHE A 113 -4.34 20.17 6.80
C PHE A 113 -5.22 18.93 6.79
N PRO A 114 -4.97 17.97 5.84
CA PRO A 114 -5.65 16.71 5.92
C PRO A 114 -5.29 16.00 7.23
N LEU A 115 -6.30 15.48 7.93
CA LEU A 115 -6.11 14.76 9.20
C LEU A 115 -5.57 13.35 8.98
N ALA A 116 -5.75 12.82 7.78
CA ALA A 116 -5.25 11.52 7.38
C ALA A 116 -5.02 11.44 5.87
N SER A 117 -4.26 10.45 5.44
CA SER A 117 -4.15 10.06 4.03
C SER A 117 -4.36 8.57 3.86
N ILE A 118 -5.06 8.20 2.81
CA ILE A 118 -5.18 6.82 2.36
C ILE A 118 -4.46 6.69 1.03
N THR A 119 -3.63 5.66 0.92
CA THR A 119 -2.98 5.30 -0.33
C THR A 119 -3.43 3.91 -0.74
N VAL A 120 -3.94 3.79 -1.94
CA VAL A 120 -4.26 2.51 -2.59
C VAL A 120 -3.26 2.26 -3.69
N ILE A 121 -2.75 1.05 -3.76
CA ILE A 121 -1.76 0.62 -4.75
C ILE A 121 -2.29 -0.63 -5.44
N GLU A 122 -2.30 -0.60 -6.76
CA GLU A 122 -2.59 -1.72 -7.64
C GLU A 122 -1.32 -2.13 -8.39
N ILE A 123 -1.01 -3.41 -8.36
CA ILE A 123 0.19 -3.99 -8.98
C ILE A 123 -0.25 -4.72 -10.24
N LYS A 124 0.34 -4.35 -11.37
CA LYS A 124 0.04 -5.02 -12.65
C LYS A 124 1.34 -5.43 -13.34
N ARG A 125 1.33 -6.63 -13.94
CA ARG A 125 2.48 -7.11 -14.71
C ARG A 125 2.70 -6.24 -15.95
N PRO A 126 3.96 -6.09 -16.41
CA PRO A 126 4.27 -5.36 -17.63
C PRO A 126 3.57 -5.97 -18.86
N MET A 127 3.29 -5.13 -19.87
CA MET A 127 2.78 -5.54 -21.19
C MET A 127 1.45 -6.33 -21.15
N ARG A 128 0.58 -6.04 -20.20
CA ARG A 128 -0.78 -6.55 -20.21
C ARG A 128 -1.58 -5.81 -21.30
N ASN A 129 -1.79 -6.48 -22.44
CA ASN A 129 -2.48 -5.90 -23.61
C ASN A 129 -4.01 -6.08 -23.59
N ASP A 130 -4.56 -6.67 -22.54
CA ASP A 130 -5.98 -6.97 -22.39
C ASP A 130 -6.78 -5.88 -21.67
N MET A 131 -6.13 -4.75 -21.40
CA MET A 131 -6.76 -3.60 -20.76
C MET A 131 -7.17 -2.56 -21.79
N ARG A 132 -8.43 -2.11 -21.72
CA ARG A 132 -8.93 -0.94 -22.43
C ARG A 132 -9.41 0.07 -21.41
N GLU A 133 -9.23 1.34 -21.73
CA GLU A 133 -9.73 2.45 -20.92
C GLU A 133 -11.23 2.28 -20.66
N GLY A 134 -11.66 2.37 -19.39
CA GLY A 134 -13.05 2.18 -18.98
C GLY A 134 -13.51 0.74 -18.79
N GLU A 135 -12.62 -0.26 -18.88
CA GLU A 135 -12.95 -1.63 -18.49
C GLU A 135 -12.67 -1.88 -17.01
N ASP A 136 -13.42 -2.78 -16.36
CA ASP A 136 -13.24 -3.19 -14.95
C ASP A 136 -11.82 -3.69 -14.60
N LYS A 137 -10.96 -3.85 -15.60
CA LYS A 137 -9.57 -4.31 -15.49
C LYS A 137 -8.54 -3.19 -15.54
N ASP A 138 -8.96 -1.95 -15.80
CA ASP A 138 -8.05 -0.80 -15.75
C ASP A 138 -7.57 -0.59 -14.31
N PRO A 139 -6.24 -0.57 -14.04
CA PRO A 139 -5.73 -0.41 -12.68
C PRO A 139 -6.05 0.97 -12.08
N ILE A 140 -6.18 2.00 -12.90
CA ILE A 140 -6.54 3.34 -12.45
C ILE A 140 -8.00 3.36 -12.00
N ASP A 141 -8.90 2.82 -12.83
CA ASP A 141 -10.33 2.73 -12.49
C ASP A 141 -10.56 1.82 -11.27
N GLN A 142 -9.78 0.74 -11.14
CA GLN A 142 -9.79 -0.10 -9.93
C GLN A 142 -9.40 0.70 -8.69
N ALA A 143 -8.26 1.40 -8.72
CA ALA A 143 -7.78 2.20 -7.58
C ALA A 143 -8.77 3.31 -7.21
N LEU A 144 -9.32 4.02 -8.21
CA LEU A 144 -10.33 5.06 -7.99
C LEU A 144 -11.61 4.47 -7.38
N SER A 145 -12.08 3.31 -7.86
CA SER A 145 -13.24 2.62 -7.31
C SER A 145 -13.05 2.23 -5.84
N TYR A 146 -11.84 1.85 -5.42
CA TYR A 146 -11.56 1.59 -4.01
C TYR A 146 -11.62 2.87 -3.17
N LEU A 147 -11.02 3.96 -3.65
CA LEU A 147 -11.04 5.25 -2.96
C LEU A 147 -12.48 5.80 -2.80
N GLU A 148 -13.31 5.69 -3.83
CA GLU A 148 -14.72 6.09 -3.75
C GLU A 148 -15.46 5.29 -2.67
N ARG A 149 -15.31 3.96 -2.67
CA ARG A 149 -15.94 3.07 -1.67
C ARG A 149 -15.48 3.38 -0.25
N ILE A 150 -14.19 3.67 -0.08
CA ILE A 150 -13.64 4.04 1.22
C ILE A 150 -14.23 5.37 1.68
N ARG A 151 -14.39 6.34 0.79
CA ARG A 151 -15.02 7.64 1.08
C ARG A 151 -16.50 7.55 1.41
N GLU A 152 -17.23 6.63 0.81
CA GLU A 152 -18.63 6.35 1.12
C GLU A 152 -18.79 5.73 2.52
N GLY A 153 -17.79 5.02 2.99
CA GLY A 153 -17.74 4.42 4.32
C GLY A 153 -17.31 5.40 5.42
N LYS A 154 -17.32 4.91 6.65
CA LYS A 154 -16.76 5.64 7.80
C LYS A 154 -15.32 5.19 8.01
N VAL A 155 -14.37 6.09 7.75
CA VAL A 155 -12.95 5.81 8.00
C VAL A 155 -12.64 6.00 9.49
N THR A 156 -12.00 5.02 10.09
CA THR A 156 -11.56 5.06 11.48
C THR A 156 -10.10 4.62 11.60
N THR A 157 -9.47 4.97 12.71
CA THR A 157 -8.20 4.36 13.07
C THR A 157 -8.42 2.88 13.44
N LYS A 158 -7.36 2.07 13.49
CA LYS A 158 -7.44 0.66 13.92
C LYS A 158 -8.05 0.50 15.32
N SER A 159 -7.94 1.51 16.18
CA SER A 159 -8.55 1.55 17.52
C SER A 159 -10.01 2.02 17.50
N GLY A 160 -10.60 2.23 16.32
CA GLY A 160 -12.00 2.66 16.17
C GLY A 160 -12.23 4.17 16.37
N ARG A 161 -11.16 4.98 16.49
CA ARG A 161 -11.29 6.44 16.58
C ARG A 161 -11.76 6.98 15.24
N PRO A 162 -12.90 7.69 15.15
CA PRO A 162 -13.36 8.30 13.92
C PRO A 162 -12.34 9.32 13.39
N ILE A 163 -12.13 9.31 12.08
CA ILE A 163 -11.42 10.38 11.37
C ILE A 163 -12.49 11.33 10.86
N PRO A 164 -12.58 12.56 11.37
CA PRO A 164 -13.64 13.48 10.98
C PRO A 164 -13.48 13.92 9.53
N GLY A 165 -14.59 13.88 8.80
CA GLY A 165 -14.73 14.45 7.46
C GLY A 165 -14.10 13.62 6.34
N ASN A 166 -14.93 13.14 5.41
CA ASN A 166 -14.44 12.48 4.18
C ASN A 166 -13.64 13.43 3.28
N ASN A 167 -13.69 14.75 3.55
CA ASN A 167 -12.94 15.76 2.80
C ASN A 167 -11.52 15.99 3.37
N ASP A 168 -11.20 15.41 4.53
CA ASP A 168 -9.93 15.58 5.24
C ASP A 168 -8.98 14.36 5.09
N ILE A 169 -9.31 13.45 4.15
CA ILE A 169 -8.53 12.23 3.84
C ILE A 169 -8.00 12.29 2.42
#